data_aef87aefe48d3ab23d4e9d9f029d7181
#
_entry.id   aef87aefe48d3ab23d4e9d9f029d7181
#
_cell.length_a   1.000
_cell.length_b   1.000
_cell.length_c   1.000
_cell.angle_alpha   90.00
_cell.angle_beta   90.00
_cell.angle_gamma   90.00
#
_symmetry.space_group_name_H-M   'P 1'
#
loop_
_entity.id
_entity.type
_entity.pdbx_description
1 polymer ?
#
loop_
_entity_poly.entity_id
_entity_poly.type
_entity_poly.pdbx_seq_one_letter_code
_entity_poly.pdbx_strand_id
1 'polypeptide(L)'
;MQKRFKRLATMAVVVASVLSTASTASARQDITGGGASFPVQFLTPAIAEFNRTFNHNLTYTSTGSGTGKRNFRNETFKFAGTESAVGSAELPSFDWNYVPFIAGAIAVAYRLDEIGGVTLSLTQPTINGIFGGTIERWNDPSIANDIKNNPPWANQKKKSDVRGATALWENTAANAARITVSMLPSTLRENKGKKIEWIDDTQKKVLKTLTVGTKAEVRMTSTVKPKDTFSIKIGGKTVATFKQVAVKLPDRPIIVVYRADTSGTTNNFCQYMRNAVNPDWAINDAFTSCIPGGVQRFGSRFVGQPQNNNQANYIADTNGAVGYAEVAYVTDPTRAAKGIRAANIRNAAGAFVAPTAAGYNTHLAGTTQDARGLITFNWNMSTTRDAYPLGAVTYGLCQQRNDAQNKVVAQFFEWLVADYAPKNAEALGYTPLLGAFQQRSVALSKLCGSK
;
A
#
# COMPACT_ATOMS: atom_id res chain seq x y z
N MET A 1 29.48 -96.00 -0.05
CA MET A 1 30.14 -95.47 1.14
C MET A 1 30.22 -93.96 0.97
N GLN A 2 29.38 -93.22 1.74
CA GLN A 2 29.16 -91.82 1.57
C GLN A 2 30.01 -91.08 2.55
N LYS A 3 30.81 -90.02 2.05
CA LYS A 3 31.44 -89.06 2.89
C LYS A 3 30.62 -87.71 2.83
N ARG A 4 30.08 -87.35 3.96
CA ARG A 4 29.34 -86.10 4.14
C ARG A 4 30.41 -84.95 4.34
N PHE A 5 30.34 -83.92 3.52
CA PHE A 5 31.05 -82.64 3.76
C PHE A 5 30.10 -81.66 4.49
N LYS A 6 30.50 -81.23 5.68
CA LYS A 6 29.86 -80.15 6.40
C LYS A 6 30.44 -78.83 5.88
N ARG A 7 29.60 -78.00 5.35
CA ARG A 7 29.95 -76.58 5.08
C ARG A 7 29.53 -75.73 6.28
N LEU A 8 30.49 -75.08 6.94
CA LEU A 8 30.24 -73.99 7.88
C LEU A 8 29.89 -72.75 7.05
N ALA A 9 28.72 -72.18 7.29
CA ALA A 9 28.34 -70.88 6.81
C ALA A 9 28.70 -69.83 7.87
N THR A 10 29.67 -68.97 7.57
CA THR A 10 30.01 -67.82 8.40
C THR A 10 29.03 -66.68 8.10
N MET A 11 28.18 -66.35 9.04
CA MET A 11 27.24 -65.27 8.96
C MET A 11 27.94 -63.96 9.35
N ALA A 12 28.29 -63.10 8.37
CA ALA A 12 28.76 -61.75 8.62
C ALA A 12 27.58 -60.84 8.95
N VAL A 13 27.48 -60.40 10.20
CA VAL A 13 26.50 -59.37 10.63
C VAL A 13 27.05 -58.03 10.21
N VAL A 14 26.48 -57.44 9.15
CA VAL A 14 26.69 -56.03 8.80
C VAL A 14 25.79 -55.20 9.68
N VAL A 15 26.37 -54.55 10.71
CA VAL A 15 25.68 -53.49 11.47
C VAL A 15 25.67 -52.21 10.63
N ALA A 16 24.59 -51.99 9.92
CA ALA A 16 24.35 -50.69 9.27
C ALA A 16 23.96 -49.66 10.36
N SER A 17 24.93 -48.85 10.75
CA SER A 17 24.70 -47.65 11.56
C SER A 17 23.92 -46.64 10.70
N VAL A 18 22.59 -46.63 10.85
CA VAL A 18 21.75 -45.52 10.34
C VAL A 18 22.07 -44.30 11.20
N LEU A 19 22.99 -43.46 10.74
CA LEU A 19 23.09 -42.09 11.21
C LEU A 19 21.81 -41.34 10.82
N SER A 20 20.78 -41.43 11.68
CA SER A 20 19.68 -40.50 11.66
C SER A 20 20.27 -39.10 11.94
N THR A 21 20.42 -38.31 10.90
CA THR A 21 20.53 -36.86 11.05
C THR A 21 19.21 -36.39 11.63
N ALA A 22 19.13 -36.37 12.95
CA ALA A 22 18.07 -35.68 13.64
C ALA A 22 18.20 -34.21 13.22
N SER A 23 17.40 -33.77 12.24
CA SER A 23 17.11 -32.36 12.09
C SER A 23 16.65 -31.90 13.46
N THR A 24 17.48 -31.12 14.14
CA THR A 24 17.07 -30.45 15.38
C THR A 24 15.92 -29.53 14.99
N ALA A 25 14.67 -30.03 15.11
CA ALA A 25 13.50 -29.18 15.03
C ALA A 25 13.74 -28.05 16.02
N SER A 26 13.90 -26.83 15.52
CA SER A 26 14.04 -25.66 16.37
C SER A 26 12.85 -25.66 17.34
N ALA A 27 13.13 -25.56 18.63
CA ALA A 27 12.05 -25.54 19.64
C ALA A 27 11.12 -24.38 19.32
N ARG A 28 9.80 -24.62 19.38
CA ARG A 28 8.78 -23.59 19.18
C ARG A 28 9.06 -22.38 20.06
N GLN A 29 9.06 -21.19 19.46
CA GLN A 29 9.24 -19.94 20.15
C GLN A 29 7.95 -19.15 20.21
N ASP A 30 7.66 -18.55 21.37
CA ASP A 30 6.61 -17.56 21.56
C ASP A 30 7.24 -16.17 21.49
N ILE A 31 6.79 -15.35 20.55
CA ILE A 31 7.42 -14.06 20.22
C ILE A 31 6.34 -12.99 20.11
N THR A 32 6.46 -11.95 20.92
CA THR A 32 5.55 -10.81 20.87
C THR A 32 6.22 -9.62 20.19
N GLY A 33 5.56 -9.11 19.16
CA GLY A 33 5.88 -7.86 18.50
C GLY A 33 4.70 -6.92 18.41
N GLY A 34 4.91 -5.75 17.88
CA GLY A 34 3.84 -4.77 17.68
C GLY A 34 4.34 -3.44 17.15
N GLY A 35 3.45 -2.46 17.11
CA GLY A 35 3.80 -1.11 16.66
C GLY A 35 2.85 -0.59 15.60
N ALA A 36 3.41 -0.16 14.48
CA ALA A 36 2.71 0.47 13.38
C ALA A 36 1.40 -0.23 13.00
N SER A 37 0.33 0.54 12.82
CA SER A 37 -0.95 0.02 12.32
C SER A 37 -1.00 -0.05 10.78
N PHE A 38 -0.09 0.62 10.10
CA PHE A 38 -0.01 0.64 8.64
C PHE A 38 0.07 -0.78 8.04
N PRO A 39 0.99 -1.69 8.44
CA PRO A 39 1.18 -2.98 7.80
C PRO A 39 0.23 -4.09 8.28
N VAL A 40 -0.72 -3.80 9.17
CA VAL A 40 -1.48 -4.85 9.89
C VAL A 40 -2.27 -5.75 8.95
N GLN A 41 -2.89 -5.21 7.89
CA GLN A 41 -3.65 -6.00 6.93
C GLN A 41 -2.75 -6.95 6.11
N PHE A 42 -1.48 -6.59 5.93
CA PHE A 42 -0.46 -7.44 5.33
C PHE A 42 0.14 -8.43 6.34
N LEU A 43 0.45 -7.97 7.56
CA LEU A 43 1.09 -8.79 8.59
C LEU A 43 0.18 -9.89 9.15
N THR A 44 -1.12 -9.64 9.28
CA THR A 44 -2.05 -10.62 9.85
C THR A 44 -2.03 -11.96 9.12
N PRO A 45 -2.27 -12.03 7.81
CA PRO A 45 -2.16 -13.30 7.08
C PRO A 45 -0.71 -13.81 6.98
N ALA A 46 0.30 -12.93 6.89
CA ALA A 46 1.70 -13.32 6.84
C ALA A 46 2.14 -14.05 8.11
N ILE A 47 1.80 -13.51 9.28
CA ILE A 47 2.12 -14.13 10.58
C ILE A 47 1.41 -15.47 10.74
N ALA A 48 0.14 -15.57 10.34
CA ALA A 48 -0.60 -16.83 10.39
C ALA A 48 0.08 -17.90 9.52
N GLU A 49 0.53 -17.53 8.31
CA GLU A 49 1.25 -18.45 7.42
C GLU A 49 2.62 -18.83 7.96
N PHE A 50 3.39 -17.84 8.46
CA PHE A 50 4.71 -18.09 9.08
C PHE A 50 4.60 -19.04 10.26
N ASN A 51 3.68 -18.81 11.18
CA ASN A 51 3.46 -19.64 12.36
C ASN A 51 3.14 -21.09 11.97
N ARG A 52 2.28 -21.26 10.97
CA ARG A 52 1.93 -22.60 10.45
C ARG A 52 3.12 -23.28 9.77
N THR A 53 3.91 -22.55 9.00
CA THR A 53 4.99 -23.10 8.17
C THR A 53 6.21 -23.47 9.01
N PHE A 54 6.57 -22.64 9.99
CA PHE A 54 7.80 -22.79 10.77
C PHE A 54 7.55 -23.25 12.21
N ASN A 55 6.30 -23.56 12.58
CA ASN A 55 5.93 -24.05 13.91
C ASN A 55 6.36 -23.11 15.07
N HIS A 56 6.14 -21.81 14.89
CA HIS A 56 6.35 -20.81 15.94
C HIS A 56 5.02 -20.16 16.37
N ASN A 57 5.04 -19.29 17.36
CA ASN A 57 3.90 -18.49 17.80
C ASN A 57 4.31 -17.00 17.83
N LEU A 58 4.40 -16.40 16.67
CA LEU A 58 4.63 -14.98 16.51
C LEU A 58 3.30 -14.23 16.62
N THR A 59 3.29 -13.13 17.37
CA THR A 59 2.13 -12.24 17.49
C THR A 59 2.52 -10.81 17.18
N TYR A 60 1.57 -10.02 16.66
CA TYR A 60 1.77 -8.60 16.38
C TYR A 60 0.59 -7.78 16.89
N THR A 61 0.85 -6.82 17.78
CA THR A 61 -0.17 -5.93 18.33
C THR A 61 -0.06 -4.54 17.70
N SER A 62 -1.15 -4.09 17.07
CA SER A 62 -1.26 -2.73 16.52
C SER A 62 -1.36 -1.71 17.66
N THR A 63 -0.34 -0.85 17.81
CA THR A 63 -0.26 0.15 18.87
C THR A 63 0.13 1.55 18.40
N GLY A 64 0.42 1.69 17.08
CA GLY A 64 1.06 2.87 16.50
C GLY A 64 2.59 2.82 16.60
N SER A 65 3.27 3.48 15.67
CA SER A 65 4.75 3.44 15.53
C SER A 65 5.47 3.94 16.78
N GLY A 66 5.02 5.03 17.39
CA GLY A 66 5.67 5.56 18.59
C GLY A 66 5.60 4.62 19.79
N THR A 67 4.46 3.98 20.04
CA THR A 67 4.32 2.95 21.07
C THR A 67 5.15 1.71 20.73
N GLY A 68 5.18 1.31 19.45
CA GLY A 68 6.03 0.22 18.96
C GLY A 68 7.51 0.45 19.27
N LYS A 69 8.04 1.61 18.89
CA LYS A 69 9.44 2.02 19.19
C LYS A 69 9.74 1.99 20.68
N ARG A 70 8.84 2.54 21.53
CA ARG A 70 9.00 2.53 22.99
C ARG A 70 9.02 1.12 23.56
N ASN A 71 8.07 0.26 23.16
CA ASN A 71 8.00 -1.12 23.65
C ASN A 71 9.18 -1.97 23.18
N PHE A 72 9.69 -1.74 21.97
CA PHE A 72 10.92 -2.36 21.49
C PHE A 72 12.14 -1.92 22.31
N ARG A 73 12.30 -0.60 22.54
CA ARG A 73 13.37 -0.07 23.39
C ARG A 73 13.35 -0.64 24.81
N ASN A 74 12.16 -0.85 25.37
CA ASN A 74 11.96 -1.40 26.70
C ASN A 74 11.96 -2.94 26.72
N GLU A 75 12.28 -3.60 25.62
CA GLU A 75 12.28 -5.06 25.44
C GLU A 75 10.94 -5.77 25.72
N THR A 76 9.83 -5.02 25.79
CA THR A 76 8.47 -5.58 25.89
C THR A 76 8.08 -6.28 24.59
N PHE A 77 8.52 -5.73 23.44
CA PHE A 77 8.42 -6.36 22.13
C PHE A 77 9.79 -6.84 21.66
N LYS A 78 9.86 -8.07 21.16
CA LYS A 78 11.08 -8.63 20.55
C LYS A 78 11.36 -8.03 19.16
N PHE A 79 10.30 -7.60 18.48
CA PHE A 79 10.40 -6.85 17.23
C PHE A 79 9.29 -5.80 17.17
N ALA A 80 9.50 -4.74 16.42
CA ALA A 80 8.46 -3.75 16.23
C ALA A 80 8.37 -3.30 14.76
N GLY A 81 7.20 -2.73 14.40
CA GLY A 81 6.98 -2.07 13.12
C GLY A 81 6.89 -0.56 13.29
N THR A 82 7.52 0.19 12.38
CA THR A 82 7.43 1.67 12.33
C THR A 82 7.58 2.17 10.90
N GLU A 83 6.89 3.25 10.52
CA GLU A 83 7.13 3.97 9.26
C GLU A 83 7.92 5.27 9.48
N SER A 84 8.31 5.58 10.71
CA SER A 84 9.21 6.69 11.04
C SER A 84 10.52 6.18 11.63
N ALA A 85 11.60 6.91 11.39
CA ALA A 85 12.90 6.58 12.00
C ALA A 85 12.82 6.67 13.54
N VAL A 86 13.67 5.88 14.20
CA VAL A 86 13.89 5.97 15.66
C VAL A 86 14.69 7.23 15.93
N GLY A 87 14.10 8.14 16.69
CA GLY A 87 14.74 9.42 17.07
C GLY A 87 15.85 9.21 18.10
N SER A 88 16.72 10.19 18.27
CA SER A 88 17.85 10.12 19.23
C SER A 88 17.39 9.86 20.67
N ALA A 89 16.23 10.37 21.08
CA ALA A 89 15.64 10.14 22.39
C ALA A 89 14.93 8.77 22.53
N GLU A 90 14.78 8.03 21.43
CA GLU A 90 14.10 6.73 21.36
C GLU A 90 15.06 5.56 21.20
N LEU A 91 16.37 5.80 21.13
CA LEU A 91 17.38 4.78 20.87
C LEU A 91 17.34 3.68 21.95
N PRO A 92 17.29 2.38 21.57
CA PRO A 92 17.54 1.27 22.48
C PRO A 92 18.96 1.30 23.06
N SER A 93 19.15 0.71 24.24
CA SER A 93 20.45 0.54 24.89
C SER A 93 21.21 -0.70 24.44
N PHE A 94 20.65 -1.47 23.52
CA PHE A 94 21.20 -2.68 22.95
C PHE A 94 21.42 -2.54 21.42
N ASP A 95 22.20 -3.44 20.84
CA ASP A 95 22.44 -3.49 19.40
C ASP A 95 21.18 -3.91 18.65
N TRP A 96 20.76 -3.12 17.67
CA TRP A 96 19.55 -3.31 16.88
C TRP A 96 19.73 -2.80 15.45
N ASN A 97 18.81 -3.16 14.56
CA ASN A 97 18.78 -2.62 13.20
C ASN A 97 17.35 -2.51 12.65
N TYR A 98 17.23 -1.79 11.53
CA TYR A 98 16.03 -1.77 10.71
C TYR A 98 16.04 -2.93 9.71
N VAL A 99 14.84 -3.43 9.42
CA VAL A 99 14.56 -4.30 8.28
C VAL A 99 13.35 -3.73 7.53
N PRO A 100 13.53 -2.96 6.46
CA PRO A 100 12.40 -2.57 5.61
C PRO A 100 11.72 -3.82 5.07
N PHE A 101 10.39 -3.95 5.16
CA PHE A 101 9.76 -5.20 4.75
C PHE A 101 8.56 -5.03 3.81
N ILE A 102 7.89 -3.88 3.83
CA ILE A 102 6.75 -3.59 2.97
C ILE A 102 6.63 -2.09 2.76
N ALA A 103 6.06 -1.69 1.64
CA ALA A 103 5.70 -0.32 1.36
C ALA A 103 4.22 -0.22 0.97
N GLY A 104 3.67 0.99 0.91
CA GLY A 104 2.31 1.20 0.45
C GLY A 104 1.96 2.68 0.30
N ALA A 105 0.94 2.93 -0.51
CA ALA A 105 0.40 4.27 -0.68
C ALA A 105 -0.42 4.68 0.55
N ILE A 106 -0.29 5.94 0.94
CA ILE A 106 -1.21 6.61 1.88
C ILE A 106 -2.24 7.35 1.02
N ALA A 107 -3.49 7.00 1.14
CA ALA A 107 -4.58 7.65 0.42
C ALA A 107 -5.02 8.93 1.13
N VAL A 108 -5.31 9.99 0.38
CA VAL A 108 -6.22 11.03 0.84
C VAL A 108 -7.62 10.43 0.75
N ALA A 109 -8.10 9.92 1.88
CA ALA A 109 -9.36 9.21 1.99
C ALA A 109 -10.50 10.18 2.33
N TYR A 110 -11.67 10.01 1.69
CA TYR A 110 -12.84 10.84 1.97
C TYR A 110 -14.14 10.05 1.80
N ARG A 111 -15.22 10.55 2.40
CA ARG A 111 -16.59 10.17 2.09
C ARG A 111 -17.40 11.42 1.75
N LEU A 112 -18.04 11.41 0.59
CA LEU A 112 -18.91 12.48 0.12
C LEU A 112 -20.03 11.88 -0.74
N ASP A 113 -21.15 11.59 -0.12
CA ASP A 113 -22.22 10.79 -0.74
C ASP A 113 -22.87 11.54 -1.92
N GLU A 114 -22.93 12.86 -1.84
CA GLU A 114 -23.61 13.74 -2.81
C GLU A 114 -22.95 13.75 -4.20
N ILE A 115 -21.68 13.34 -4.29
CA ILE A 115 -21.00 13.28 -5.60
C ILE A 115 -21.16 11.93 -6.32
N GLY A 116 -22.03 11.04 -5.80
CA GLY A 116 -22.47 9.83 -6.49
C GLY A 116 -21.36 8.83 -6.84
N GLY A 117 -20.28 8.76 -6.01
CA GLY A 117 -19.20 7.80 -6.20
C GLY A 117 -18.14 8.22 -7.22
N VAL A 118 -18.14 9.47 -7.64
CA VAL A 118 -17.07 10.06 -8.45
C VAL A 118 -15.78 10.14 -7.64
N THR A 119 -14.64 9.80 -8.25
CA THR A 119 -13.33 9.97 -7.63
C THR A 119 -12.86 11.42 -7.79
N LEU A 120 -12.55 12.08 -6.68
CA LEU A 120 -11.94 13.40 -6.66
C LEU A 120 -10.48 13.35 -7.08
N SER A 121 -10.04 14.39 -7.76
CA SER A 121 -8.63 14.64 -8.08
C SER A 121 -8.24 15.97 -7.46
N LEU A 122 -7.27 15.98 -6.55
CA LEU A 122 -6.91 17.13 -5.72
C LEU A 122 -5.49 17.62 -6.02
N THR A 123 -5.35 18.93 -6.19
CA THR A 123 -4.03 19.58 -6.29
C THR A 123 -3.39 19.77 -4.91
N GLN A 124 -2.07 19.98 -4.88
CA GLN A 124 -1.35 20.27 -3.64
C GLN A 124 -1.92 21.48 -2.89
N PRO A 125 -2.22 22.64 -3.53
CA PRO A 125 -2.85 23.76 -2.84
C PRO A 125 -4.19 23.39 -2.20
N THR A 126 -5.02 22.61 -2.88
CA THR A 126 -6.32 22.16 -2.34
C THR A 126 -6.12 21.22 -1.15
N ILE A 127 -5.17 20.28 -1.23
CA ILE A 127 -4.80 19.39 -0.11
C ILE A 127 -4.30 20.22 1.07
N ASN A 128 -3.43 21.23 0.82
CA ASN A 128 -2.97 22.15 1.87
C ASN A 128 -4.13 22.89 2.53
N GLY A 129 -5.05 23.43 1.73
CA GLY A 129 -6.22 24.14 2.24
C GLY A 129 -7.14 23.27 3.11
N ILE A 130 -7.38 22.04 2.69
CA ILE A 130 -8.21 21.06 3.43
C ILE A 130 -7.54 20.72 4.77
N PHE A 131 -6.32 20.17 4.74
CA PHE A 131 -5.63 19.71 5.95
C PHE A 131 -5.04 20.84 6.79
N GLY A 132 -4.80 22.01 6.21
CA GLY A 132 -4.43 23.24 6.92
C GLY A 132 -5.64 24.01 7.47
N GLY A 133 -6.87 23.57 7.15
CA GLY A 133 -8.13 24.06 7.69
C GLY A 133 -8.63 25.38 7.09
N THR A 134 -8.02 25.88 6.01
CA THR A 134 -8.46 27.10 5.30
C THR A 134 -9.60 26.82 4.31
N ILE A 135 -9.69 25.62 3.77
CA ILE A 135 -10.86 25.11 3.03
C ILE A 135 -11.77 24.41 4.03
N GLU A 136 -12.94 25.03 4.28
CA GLU A 136 -13.83 24.59 5.34
C GLU A 136 -15.03 23.78 4.85
N ARG A 137 -15.37 23.92 3.58
CA ARG A 137 -16.57 23.30 2.98
C ARG A 137 -16.25 22.64 1.65
N TRP A 138 -17.01 21.59 1.34
CA TRP A 138 -16.79 20.82 0.11
C TRP A 138 -17.07 21.60 -1.18
N ASN A 139 -17.94 22.64 -1.13
CA ASN A 139 -18.21 23.52 -2.29
C ASN A 139 -17.21 24.66 -2.46
N ASP A 140 -16.05 24.62 -1.79
CA ASP A 140 -15.00 25.63 -1.94
C ASP A 140 -14.56 25.77 -3.40
N PRO A 141 -14.32 26.99 -3.87
CA PRO A 141 -13.87 27.26 -5.24
C PRO A 141 -12.61 26.51 -5.66
N SER A 142 -11.70 26.20 -4.74
CA SER A 142 -10.48 25.45 -5.03
C SER A 142 -10.79 24.03 -5.45
N ILE A 143 -11.68 23.33 -4.71
CA ILE A 143 -12.13 21.97 -5.05
C ILE A 143 -12.93 22.00 -6.37
N ALA A 144 -13.79 23.00 -6.56
CA ALA A 144 -14.55 23.16 -7.79
C ALA A 144 -13.63 23.39 -9.01
N ASN A 145 -12.54 24.15 -8.86
CA ASN A 145 -11.54 24.36 -9.91
C ASN A 145 -10.76 23.09 -10.21
N ASP A 146 -10.39 22.30 -9.22
CA ASP A 146 -9.73 21.01 -9.45
C ASP A 146 -10.61 20.08 -10.29
N ILE A 147 -11.92 20.01 -9.99
CA ILE A 147 -12.89 19.23 -10.78
C ILE A 147 -13.04 19.81 -12.20
N LYS A 148 -13.13 21.12 -12.35
CA LYS A 148 -13.25 21.79 -13.65
C LYS A 148 -12.04 21.50 -14.54
N ASN A 149 -10.84 21.53 -13.97
CA ASN A 149 -9.58 21.34 -14.69
C ASN A 149 -9.26 19.85 -14.92
N ASN A 150 -9.82 18.96 -14.12
CA ASN A 150 -9.68 17.52 -14.27
C ASN A 150 -11.04 16.83 -14.06
N PRO A 151 -12.00 17.02 -14.98
CA PRO A 151 -13.35 16.52 -14.81
C PRO A 151 -13.38 15.00 -14.74
N PRO A 152 -14.16 14.43 -13.82
CA PRO A 152 -14.21 12.99 -13.64
C PRO A 152 -15.01 12.33 -14.75
N TRP A 153 -14.57 11.12 -15.10
CA TRP A 153 -15.26 10.23 -16.02
C TRP A 153 -15.80 9.04 -15.24
N ALA A 154 -17.08 8.77 -15.36
CA ALA A 154 -17.70 7.66 -14.68
C ALA A 154 -18.07 6.54 -15.66
N ASN A 155 -17.91 5.30 -15.22
CA ASN A 155 -18.44 4.15 -15.94
C ASN A 155 -19.97 4.18 -15.90
N GLN A 156 -20.59 4.26 -17.08
CA GLN A 156 -22.05 4.31 -17.22
C GLN A 156 -22.72 2.94 -17.02
N LYS A 157 -21.95 1.84 -17.12
CA LYS A 157 -22.44 0.48 -16.89
C LYS A 157 -21.97 -0.03 -15.54
N LYS A 158 -22.91 -0.49 -14.73
CA LYS A 158 -22.62 -1.13 -13.43
C LYS A 158 -22.00 -2.52 -13.58
N LYS A 159 -22.17 -3.18 -14.74
CA LYS A 159 -21.69 -4.53 -15.00
C LYS A 159 -21.14 -4.64 -16.43
N SER A 160 -19.95 -5.23 -16.56
CA SER A 160 -19.33 -5.56 -17.85
C SER A 160 -20.06 -6.71 -18.54
N ASP A 161 -20.17 -6.65 -19.88
CA ASP A 161 -20.63 -7.78 -20.70
C ASP A 161 -19.54 -8.88 -20.80
N VAL A 162 -18.30 -8.54 -20.40
CA VAL A 162 -17.16 -9.48 -20.31
C VAL A 162 -16.88 -9.77 -18.85
N ARG A 163 -17.33 -10.92 -18.37
CA ARG A 163 -17.12 -11.34 -16.97
C ARG A 163 -15.63 -11.39 -16.64
N GLY A 164 -15.23 -10.82 -15.51
CA GLY A 164 -13.84 -10.81 -15.05
C GLY A 164 -12.92 -9.84 -15.80
N ALA A 165 -13.48 -8.92 -16.60
CA ALA A 165 -12.78 -7.77 -17.16
C ALA A 165 -13.27 -6.48 -16.54
N THR A 166 -12.32 -5.55 -16.29
CA THR A 166 -12.59 -4.19 -15.82
C THR A 166 -11.82 -3.20 -16.67
N ALA A 167 -12.29 -1.96 -16.74
CA ALA A 167 -11.55 -0.86 -17.35
C ALA A 167 -11.57 0.33 -16.40
N LEU A 168 -10.41 0.97 -16.24
CA LEU A 168 -10.21 2.17 -15.43
C LEU A 168 -9.85 3.32 -16.36
N TRP A 169 -10.52 4.46 -16.17
CA TRP A 169 -10.23 5.72 -16.84
C TRP A 169 -9.31 6.59 -16.01
N GLU A 170 -8.33 7.18 -16.65
CA GLU A 170 -7.38 8.11 -16.03
C GLU A 170 -7.12 9.29 -16.96
N ASN A 171 -7.34 10.52 -16.49
CA ASN A 171 -7.00 11.71 -17.26
C ASN A 171 -5.48 11.91 -17.26
N THR A 172 -4.87 11.97 -18.44
CA THR A 172 -3.44 12.26 -18.59
C THR A 172 -3.19 13.73 -18.95
N ALA A 173 -4.22 14.42 -19.48
CA ALA A 173 -4.29 15.87 -19.71
C ALA A 173 -5.76 16.28 -19.83
N ALA A 174 -6.05 17.57 -20.00
CA ALA A 174 -7.42 18.09 -20.14
C ALA A 174 -8.23 17.42 -21.27
N ASN A 175 -7.56 17.03 -22.34
CA ASN A 175 -8.15 16.39 -23.51
C ASN A 175 -7.47 15.06 -23.89
N ALA A 176 -6.82 14.40 -22.94
CA ALA A 176 -6.16 13.12 -23.14
C ALA A 176 -6.41 12.19 -21.95
N ALA A 177 -6.59 10.91 -22.24
CA ALA A 177 -6.83 9.91 -21.22
C ALA A 177 -6.04 8.63 -21.48
N ARG A 178 -5.84 7.88 -20.42
CA ARG A 178 -5.35 6.50 -20.43
C ARG A 178 -6.46 5.59 -19.94
N ILE A 179 -6.65 4.48 -20.63
CA ILE A 179 -7.49 3.37 -20.19
C ILE A 179 -6.60 2.21 -19.81
N THR A 180 -6.81 1.69 -18.62
CA THR A 180 -6.21 0.43 -18.15
C THR A 180 -7.31 -0.64 -18.15
N VAL A 181 -7.13 -1.69 -18.95
CA VAL A 181 -8.02 -2.86 -19.00
C VAL A 181 -7.36 -4.00 -18.24
N SER A 182 -8.01 -4.49 -17.19
CA SER A 182 -7.53 -5.62 -16.38
C SER A 182 -8.47 -6.82 -16.57
N MET A 183 -7.89 -8.02 -16.63
CA MET A 183 -8.61 -9.28 -16.87
C MET A 183 -8.19 -10.35 -15.85
N LEU A 184 -9.16 -11.10 -15.32
CA LEU A 184 -8.88 -12.31 -14.56
C LEU A 184 -8.21 -13.37 -15.46
N PRO A 185 -7.44 -14.32 -14.90
CA PRO A 185 -6.73 -15.34 -15.68
C PRO A 185 -7.64 -16.18 -16.63
N SER A 186 -8.85 -16.50 -16.20
CA SER A 186 -9.86 -17.19 -17.03
C SER A 186 -10.29 -16.31 -18.21
N THR A 187 -10.64 -15.06 -17.93
CA THR A 187 -11.07 -14.08 -18.94
C THR A 187 -9.96 -13.78 -19.97
N LEU A 188 -8.72 -13.72 -19.49
CA LEU A 188 -7.55 -13.55 -20.37
C LEU A 188 -7.42 -14.73 -21.36
N ARG A 189 -7.54 -15.96 -20.87
CA ARG A 189 -7.49 -17.18 -21.71
C ARG A 189 -8.62 -17.20 -22.75
N GLU A 190 -9.85 -16.95 -22.33
CA GLU A 190 -11.05 -16.95 -23.20
C GLU A 190 -11.03 -15.88 -24.29
N ASN A 191 -10.30 -14.80 -24.07
CA ASN A 191 -10.26 -13.66 -24.98
C ASN A 191 -8.92 -13.48 -25.71
N LYS A 192 -7.95 -14.39 -25.51
CA LYS A 192 -6.66 -14.35 -26.19
C LYS A 192 -6.83 -14.25 -27.71
N GLY A 193 -6.11 -13.34 -28.33
CA GLY A 193 -6.19 -13.07 -29.78
C GLY A 193 -7.34 -12.15 -30.20
N LYS A 194 -8.32 -11.86 -29.33
CA LYS A 194 -9.39 -10.92 -29.66
C LYS A 194 -8.89 -9.47 -29.57
N LYS A 195 -9.56 -8.56 -30.28
CA LYS A 195 -9.27 -7.13 -30.26
C LYS A 195 -9.82 -6.51 -28.96
N ILE A 196 -9.01 -5.62 -28.36
CA ILE A 196 -9.45 -4.63 -27.37
C ILE A 196 -9.56 -3.31 -28.12
N GLU A 197 -10.72 -2.70 -28.09
CA GLU A 197 -11.01 -1.48 -28.84
C GLU A 197 -11.48 -0.38 -27.87
N TRP A 198 -10.87 0.79 -27.98
CA TRP A 198 -11.34 2.02 -27.35
C TRP A 198 -12.04 2.84 -28.43
N ILE A 199 -13.34 3.04 -28.26
CA ILE A 199 -14.23 3.62 -29.25
C ILE A 199 -14.79 4.93 -28.69
N ASP A 200 -14.74 5.98 -29.49
CA ASP A 200 -15.55 7.18 -29.33
C ASP A 200 -16.93 6.88 -29.94
N ASP A 201 -17.91 6.62 -29.07
CA ASP A 201 -19.27 6.24 -29.49
C ASP A 201 -20.03 7.44 -30.10
N THR A 202 -19.68 8.67 -29.69
CA THR A 202 -20.30 9.90 -30.22
C THR A 202 -19.85 10.17 -31.63
N GLN A 203 -18.54 10.04 -31.89
CA GLN A 203 -17.96 10.26 -33.23
C GLN A 203 -17.97 8.98 -34.07
N LYS A 204 -18.40 7.83 -33.53
CA LYS A 204 -18.35 6.49 -34.16
C LYS A 204 -16.96 6.13 -34.66
N LYS A 205 -15.92 6.49 -33.90
CA LYS A 205 -14.52 6.35 -34.27
C LYS A 205 -13.76 5.45 -33.31
N VAL A 206 -13.00 4.50 -33.84
CA VAL A 206 -12.04 3.72 -33.02
C VAL A 206 -10.80 4.58 -32.77
N LEU A 207 -10.55 4.88 -31.50
CA LEU A 207 -9.40 5.68 -31.06
C LEU A 207 -8.13 4.85 -30.95
N LYS A 208 -8.27 3.60 -30.47
CA LYS A 208 -7.15 2.68 -30.27
C LYS A 208 -7.61 1.24 -30.37
N THR A 209 -6.75 0.39 -30.94
CA THR A 209 -6.95 -1.06 -30.99
C THR A 209 -5.69 -1.76 -30.51
N LEU A 210 -5.83 -2.73 -29.63
CA LEU A 210 -4.80 -3.69 -29.23
C LEU A 210 -5.35 -5.10 -29.33
N THR A 211 -4.45 -6.10 -29.24
CA THR A 211 -4.84 -7.52 -29.21
C THR A 211 -4.58 -8.07 -27.81
N VAL A 212 -5.52 -8.87 -27.29
CA VAL A 212 -5.35 -9.58 -26.02
C VAL A 212 -4.20 -10.58 -26.18
N GLY A 213 -3.11 -10.32 -25.47
CA GLY A 213 -1.92 -11.17 -25.44
C GLY A 213 -1.87 -12.06 -24.20
N THR A 214 -0.72 -12.08 -23.54
CA THR A 214 -0.46 -12.86 -22.31
C THR A 214 -0.53 -12.03 -21.05
N LYS A 215 -0.55 -10.69 -21.15
CA LYS A 215 -0.60 -9.78 -20.01
C LYS A 215 -2.04 -9.60 -19.50
N ALA A 216 -2.24 -9.77 -18.22
CA ALA A 216 -3.53 -9.56 -17.57
C ALA A 216 -3.98 -8.09 -17.57
N GLU A 217 -3.04 -7.16 -17.73
CA GLU A 217 -3.28 -5.72 -17.81
C GLU A 217 -2.79 -5.15 -19.13
N VAL A 218 -3.62 -4.31 -19.77
CA VAL A 218 -3.33 -3.64 -21.03
C VAL A 218 -3.67 -2.16 -20.88
N ARG A 219 -2.76 -1.29 -21.31
CA ARG A 219 -2.93 0.18 -21.25
C ARG A 219 -3.01 0.80 -22.65
N MET A 220 -3.94 1.71 -22.82
CA MET A 220 -4.15 2.48 -24.05
C MET A 220 -4.21 3.97 -23.72
N THR A 221 -3.55 4.81 -24.50
CA THR A 221 -3.61 6.27 -24.36
C THR A 221 -4.13 6.90 -25.65
N SER A 222 -5.01 7.89 -25.54
CA SER A 222 -5.54 8.64 -26.68
C SER A 222 -5.99 10.05 -26.26
N THR A 223 -6.11 10.94 -27.25
CA THR A 223 -6.86 12.18 -27.11
C THR A 223 -8.35 11.90 -27.08
N VAL A 224 -9.08 12.68 -26.28
CA VAL A 224 -10.52 12.54 -26.06
C VAL A 224 -11.20 13.90 -26.09
N LYS A 225 -12.47 13.94 -26.53
CA LYS A 225 -13.29 15.14 -26.43
C LYS A 225 -14.16 15.08 -25.18
N PRO A 226 -14.16 16.10 -24.29
CA PRO A 226 -14.80 16.04 -22.99
C PRO A 226 -16.31 15.74 -23.00
N LYS A 227 -17.01 16.06 -24.06
CA LYS A 227 -18.48 15.84 -24.15
C LYS A 227 -18.86 14.49 -24.76
N ASP A 228 -17.91 13.78 -25.33
CA ASP A 228 -18.18 12.51 -26.01
C ASP A 228 -18.33 11.36 -25.01
N THR A 229 -18.94 10.27 -25.46
CA THR A 229 -19.08 9.02 -24.72
C THR A 229 -18.15 7.99 -25.35
N PHE A 230 -17.50 7.20 -24.50
CA PHE A 230 -16.50 6.23 -24.93
C PHE A 230 -16.83 4.83 -24.44
N SER A 231 -16.60 3.82 -25.25
CA SER A 231 -16.70 2.42 -24.86
C SER A 231 -15.37 1.69 -25.02
N ILE A 232 -15.15 0.73 -24.12
CA ILE A 232 -14.07 -0.24 -24.19
C ILE A 232 -14.70 -1.58 -24.48
N LYS A 233 -14.25 -2.23 -25.56
CA LYS A 233 -14.77 -3.53 -25.99
C LYS A 233 -13.66 -4.57 -26.11
N ILE A 234 -13.99 -5.83 -25.83
CA ILE A 234 -13.15 -7.00 -26.09
C ILE A 234 -13.94 -7.94 -26.99
N GLY A 235 -13.45 -8.20 -28.20
CA GLY A 235 -14.14 -9.05 -29.18
C GLY A 235 -15.58 -8.58 -29.46
N GLY A 236 -15.79 -7.27 -29.54
CA GLY A 236 -17.09 -6.65 -29.78
C GLY A 236 -18.00 -6.52 -28.54
N LYS A 237 -17.69 -7.18 -27.42
CA LYS A 237 -18.47 -7.11 -26.17
C LYS A 237 -17.99 -5.97 -25.28
N THR A 238 -18.91 -5.20 -24.70
CA THR A 238 -18.57 -4.03 -23.88
C THR A 238 -18.04 -4.42 -22.52
N VAL A 239 -16.85 -3.89 -22.17
CA VAL A 239 -16.26 -3.98 -20.84
C VAL A 239 -16.73 -2.81 -19.98
N ALA A 240 -16.65 -1.59 -20.50
CA ALA A 240 -17.05 -0.36 -19.82
C ALA A 240 -17.48 0.71 -20.81
N THR A 241 -18.31 1.65 -20.35
CA THR A 241 -18.71 2.85 -21.08
C THR A 241 -18.45 4.06 -20.21
N PHE A 242 -17.71 5.05 -20.68
CA PHE A 242 -17.32 6.25 -19.95
C PHE A 242 -17.97 7.50 -20.51
N LYS A 243 -18.45 8.34 -19.61
CA LYS A 243 -18.94 9.69 -19.93
C LYS A 243 -18.46 10.64 -18.84
N GLN A 244 -18.12 11.86 -19.22
CA GLN A 244 -17.83 12.91 -18.27
C GLN A 244 -19.05 13.20 -17.37
N VAL A 245 -18.82 13.34 -16.09
CA VAL A 245 -19.86 13.57 -15.10
C VAL A 245 -19.77 14.99 -14.59
N ALA A 246 -20.91 15.71 -14.64
CA ALA A 246 -21.04 16.98 -13.93
C ALA A 246 -21.13 16.69 -12.42
N VAL A 247 -20.22 17.26 -11.65
CA VAL A 247 -20.18 17.12 -10.20
C VAL A 247 -20.73 18.40 -9.58
N LYS A 248 -21.79 18.26 -8.79
CA LYS A 248 -22.29 19.34 -7.92
C LYS A 248 -21.76 19.09 -6.51
N LEU A 249 -20.84 19.93 -6.08
CA LEU A 249 -20.30 19.87 -4.71
C LEU A 249 -21.36 20.37 -3.72
N PRO A 250 -21.56 19.67 -2.58
CA PRO A 250 -22.51 20.09 -1.56
C PRO A 250 -21.95 21.22 -0.70
N ASP A 251 -22.83 22.05 -0.20
CA ASP A 251 -22.52 23.01 0.88
C ASP A 251 -22.47 22.28 2.23
N ARG A 252 -21.42 21.49 2.42
CA ARG A 252 -21.19 20.62 3.59
C ARG A 252 -19.86 20.98 4.24
N PRO A 253 -19.79 21.10 5.58
CA PRO A 253 -18.52 21.24 6.29
C PRO A 253 -17.58 20.07 6.02
N ILE A 254 -16.29 20.35 5.90
CA ILE A 254 -15.23 19.35 5.85
C ILE A 254 -14.85 18.98 7.29
N ILE A 255 -14.88 17.68 7.58
CA ILE A 255 -14.38 17.12 8.84
C ILE A 255 -13.04 16.46 8.55
N VAL A 256 -11.95 17.02 9.06
CA VAL A 256 -10.60 16.48 8.91
C VAL A 256 -10.33 15.47 9.99
N VAL A 257 -10.08 14.22 9.60
CA VAL A 257 -9.79 13.11 10.51
C VAL A 257 -8.29 12.86 10.50
N TYR A 258 -7.66 12.96 11.67
CA TYR A 258 -6.21 12.77 11.82
C TYR A 258 -5.88 11.69 12.86
N ARG A 259 -4.64 11.22 12.87
CA ARG A 259 -4.15 10.24 13.85
C ARG A 259 -3.91 10.91 15.19
N ALA A 260 -4.64 10.44 16.23
CA ALA A 260 -4.48 10.92 17.60
C ALA A 260 -3.28 10.30 18.32
N ASP A 261 -2.78 9.16 17.84
CA ASP A 261 -1.59 8.47 18.34
C ASP A 261 -0.32 8.92 17.62
N THR A 262 0.84 8.64 18.20
CA THR A 262 2.14 8.82 17.54
C THR A 262 2.31 7.80 16.42
N SER A 263 2.32 8.28 15.17
CA SER A 263 2.10 7.49 13.97
C SER A 263 3.15 7.73 12.89
N GLY A 264 3.76 6.65 12.42
CA GLY A 264 4.64 6.71 11.26
C GLY A 264 3.89 7.09 9.97
N THR A 265 2.61 6.70 9.83
CA THR A 265 1.75 7.16 8.74
C THR A 265 1.60 8.68 8.75
N THR A 266 1.38 9.26 9.95
CA THR A 266 1.36 10.73 10.13
C THR A 266 2.69 11.35 9.77
N ASN A 267 3.82 10.77 10.21
CA ASN A 267 5.15 11.28 9.87
C ASN A 267 5.34 11.39 8.35
N ASN A 268 5.02 10.34 7.61
CA ASN A 268 5.15 10.32 6.14
C ASN A 268 4.16 11.26 5.45
N PHE A 269 2.94 11.39 5.97
CA PHE A 269 1.99 12.41 5.50
C PHE A 269 2.57 13.81 5.71
N CYS A 270 3.13 14.10 6.88
CA CYS A 270 3.74 15.40 7.19
C CYS A 270 5.02 15.66 6.38
N GLN A 271 5.81 14.62 6.07
CA GLN A 271 6.93 14.73 5.13
C GLN A 271 6.45 15.17 3.72
N TYR A 272 5.38 14.51 3.22
CA TYR A 272 4.75 14.90 1.96
C TYR A 272 4.24 16.36 2.01
N MET A 273 3.52 16.72 3.06
CA MET A 273 3.01 18.07 3.22
C MET A 273 4.14 19.12 3.21
N ARG A 274 5.21 18.87 3.97
CA ARG A 274 6.35 19.80 4.05
C ARG A 274 7.12 19.91 2.73
N ASN A 275 7.43 18.77 2.10
CA ASN A 275 8.39 18.74 0.99
C ASN A 275 7.75 18.89 -0.39
N ALA A 276 6.47 18.53 -0.55
CA ALA A 276 5.79 18.57 -1.83
C ALA A 276 4.62 19.56 -1.89
N VAL A 277 4.13 20.05 -0.74
CA VAL A 277 2.90 20.86 -0.68
C VAL A 277 3.14 22.27 -0.11
N ASN A 278 3.60 22.36 1.15
CA ASN A 278 3.84 23.64 1.81
C ASN A 278 4.95 23.49 2.87
N PRO A 279 6.09 24.22 2.76
CA PRO A 279 7.23 24.09 3.67
C PRO A 279 6.97 24.53 5.12
N ASP A 280 5.84 25.19 5.39
CA ASP A 280 5.47 25.59 6.76
C ASP A 280 5.04 24.40 7.64
N TRP A 281 4.73 23.25 7.04
CA TRP A 281 4.45 22.04 7.80
C TRP A 281 5.71 21.50 8.48
N ALA A 282 5.56 21.03 9.71
CA ALA A 282 6.64 20.31 10.40
C ALA A 282 6.58 18.81 10.11
N ILE A 283 7.69 18.08 10.28
CA ILE A 283 7.74 16.62 10.21
C ILE A 283 7.68 16.09 11.64
N ASN A 284 6.64 15.34 11.97
CA ASN A 284 6.44 14.76 13.30
C ASN A 284 5.53 13.52 13.24
N ASP A 285 5.62 12.64 14.23
CA ASP A 285 4.72 11.49 14.39
C ASP A 285 3.34 11.90 14.95
N ALA A 286 3.23 13.09 15.55
CA ALA A 286 1.99 13.66 16.04
C ALA A 286 1.46 14.72 15.07
N PHE A 287 0.26 14.52 14.53
CA PHE A 287 -0.36 15.45 13.56
C PHE A 287 -0.50 16.87 14.13
N THR A 288 -0.86 16.98 15.42
CA THR A 288 -1.01 18.27 16.12
C THR A 288 0.28 19.11 16.16
N SER A 289 1.44 18.44 16.01
CA SER A 289 2.75 19.08 15.92
C SER A 289 3.23 19.29 14.47
N CYS A 290 2.57 18.68 13.48
CA CYS A 290 2.88 18.86 12.07
C CYS A 290 2.22 20.11 11.47
N ILE A 291 0.93 20.27 11.75
CA ILE A 291 0.12 21.32 11.15
C ILE A 291 0.53 22.70 11.67
N PRO A 292 0.76 23.67 10.79
CA PRO A 292 1.07 25.05 11.21
C PRO A 292 0.00 25.61 12.14
N GLY A 293 0.40 26.08 13.32
CA GLY A 293 -0.48 26.69 14.32
C GLY A 293 -1.39 25.70 15.09
N GLY A 294 -1.18 24.39 14.97
CA GLY A 294 -1.91 23.35 15.71
C GLY A 294 -3.38 23.18 15.30
N VAL A 295 -4.07 22.22 15.91
CA VAL A 295 -5.46 21.82 15.55
C VAL A 295 -6.53 22.50 16.39
N GLN A 296 -6.20 23.05 17.56
CA GLN A 296 -7.18 23.55 18.55
C GLN A 296 -8.09 24.64 18.02
N ARG A 297 -7.59 25.47 17.10
CA ARG A 297 -8.33 26.56 16.44
C ARG A 297 -9.49 26.10 15.55
N PHE A 298 -9.54 24.82 15.19
CA PHE A 298 -10.54 24.31 14.25
C PHE A 298 -11.73 23.63 14.94
N GLY A 299 -11.69 23.48 16.28
CA GLY A 299 -12.75 22.87 17.06
C GLY A 299 -13.14 21.48 16.57
N SER A 300 -14.43 21.20 16.50
CA SER A 300 -14.97 19.89 16.09
C SER A 300 -14.75 19.52 14.62
N ARG A 301 -14.23 20.44 13.80
CA ARG A 301 -13.89 20.10 12.40
C ARG A 301 -12.64 19.22 12.28
N PHE A 302 -11.80 19.15 13.31
CA PHE A 302 -10.62 18.28 13.35
C PHE A 302 -10.79 17.21 14.41
N VAL A 303 -10.87 15.95 13.97
CA VAL A 303 -11.20 14.80 14.81
C VAL A 303 -10.02 13.83 14.86
N GLY A 304 -9.49 13.59 16.06
CA GLY A 304 -8.43 12.63 16.27
C GLY A 304 -8.96 11.20 16.40
N GLN A 305 -8.40 10.27 15.63
CA GLN A 305 -8.69 8.84 15.73
C GLN A 305 -7.39 8.02 15.86
N PRO A 306 -7.30 7.08 16.80
CA PRO A 306 -6.10 6.26 16.94
C PRO A 306 -6.05 5.19 15.85
N GLN A 307 -4.86 4.92 15.31
CA GLN A 307 -4.56 3.87 14.32
C GLN A 307 -5.28 4.03 12.97
N ASN A 308 -4.77 3.41 11.91
CA ASN A 308 -5.36 3.48 10.56
C ASN A 308 -6.78 2.90 10.50
N ASN A 309 -7.04 1.82 11.25
CA ASN A 309 -8.35 1.17 11.26
C ASN A 309 -9.46 2.12 11.75
N ASN A 310 -9.26 2.76 12.90
CA ASN A 310 -10.27 3.65 13.49
C ASN A 310 -10.43 4.93 12.66
N GLN A 311 -9.32 5.47 12.12
CA GLN A 311 -9.37 6.62 11.23
C GLN A 311 -10.19 6.31 9.97
N ALA A 312 -9.92 5.18 9.29
CA ALA A 312 -10.66 4.77 8.11
C ALA A 312 -12.14 4.45 8.41
N ASN A 313 -12.43 3.83 9.58
CA ASN A 313 -13.81 3.60 10.02
C ASN A 313 -14.56 4.92 10.22
N TYR A 314 -13.96 5.88 10.92
CA TYR A 314 -14.59 7.18 11.15
C TYR A 314 -14.90 7.90 9.82
N ILE A 315 -13.95 7.89 8.87
CA ILE A 315 -14.18 8.47 7.52
C ILE A 315 -15.31 7.71 6.81
N ALA A 316 -15.31 6.38 6.87
CA ALA A 316 -16.34 5.56 6.23
C ALA A 316 -17.74 5.76 6.85
N ASP A 317 -17.82 6.11 8.13
CA ASP A 317 -19.08 6.31 8.86
C ASP A 317 -19.57 7.77 8.85
N THR A 318 -18.73 8.72 8.38
CA THR A 318 -19.05 10.16 8.45
C THR A 318 -19.07 10.80 7.07
N ASN A 319 -20.26 11.13 6.54
CA ASN A 319 -20.37 11.87 5.29
C ASN A 319 -19.82 13.30 5.44
N GLY A 320 -18.92 13.70 4.55
CA GLY A 320 -18.16 14.95 4.59
C GLY A 320 -16.79 14.84 5.28
N ALA A 321 -16.41 13.65 5.76
CA ALA A 321 -15.09 13.44 6.36
C ALA A 321 -13.99 13.23 5.30
N VAL A 322 -12.78 13.70 5.62
CA VAL A 322 -11.54 13.50 4.85
C VAL A 322 -10.40 13.22 5.83
N GLY A 323 -9.47 12.36 5.44
CA GLY A 323 -8.27 12.05 6.25
C GLY A 323 -7.20 11.38 5.40
N TYR A 324 -6.21 10.80 6.04
CA TYR A 324 -5.13 10.07 5.38
C TYR A 324 -4.96 8.70 6.02
N ALA A 325 -5.02 7.65 5.22
CA ALA A 325 -4.86 6.28 5.71
C ALA A 325 -4.17 5.42 4.65
N GLU A 326 -3.53 4.35 5.10
CA GLU A 326 -3.01 3.35 4.18
C GLU A 326 -4.13 2.80 3.28
N VAL A 327 -3.82 2.65 1.98
CA VAL A 327 -4.83 2.42 0.94
C VAL A 327 -5.64 1.13 1.13
N ALA A 328 -5.06 0.06 1.71
CA ALA A 328 -5.78 -1.19 1.96
C ALA A 328 -6.95 -1.01 2.95
N TYR A 329 -6.85 -0.07 3.89
CA TYR A 329 -7.97 0.28 4.76
C TYR A 329 -9.09 1.02 4.03
N VAL A 330 -8.76 1.81 3.02
CA VAL A 330 -9.73 2.59 2.23
C VAL A 330 -10.45 1.71 1.20
N THR A 331 -9.71 0.76 0.61
CA THR A 331 -10.24 -0.17 -0.41
C THR A 331 -10.88 -1.42 0.18
N ASP A 332 -10.83 -1.60 1.50
CA ASP A 332 -11.53 -2.68 2.20
C ASP A 332 -13.01 -2.74 1.77
N PRO A 333 -13.54 -3.91 1.35
CA PRO A 333 -14.88 -4.00 0.80
C PRO A 333 -15.99 -3.48 1.71
N THR A 334 -15.85 -3.68 3.03
CA THR A 334 -16.86 -3.25 4.02
C THR A 334 -16.91 -1.71 4.10
N ARG A 335 -15.75 -1.06 4.11
CA ARG A 335 -15.66 0.41 4.14
C ARG A 335 -16.01 1.03 2.80
N ALA A 336 -15.53 0.44 1.69
CA ALA A 336 -15.86 0.90 0.35
C ALA A 336 -17.38 0.86 0.08
N ALA A 337 -18.10 -0.14 0.63
CA ALA A 337 -19.55 -0.24 0.57
C ALA A 337 -20.26 0.91 1.32
N LYS A 338 -19.63 1.50 2.34
CA LYS A 338 -20.14 2.69 3.06
C LYS A 338 -19.90 4.00 2.30
N GLY A 339 -19.10 3.98 1.22
CA GLY A 339 -18.85 5.15 0.38
C GLY A 339 -17.50 5.85 0.60
N ILE A 340 -16.60 5.31 1.44
CA ILE A 340 -15.23 5.84 1.52
C ILE A 340 -14.51 5.63 0.18
N ARG A 341 -13.70 6.61 -0.21
CA ARG A 341 -12.93 6.62 -1.45
C ARG A 341 -11.56 7.24 -1.24
N ALA A 342 -10.64 6.91 -2.13
CA ALA A 342 -9.34 7.54 -2.23
C ALA A 342 -9.35 8.58 -3.35
N ALA A 343 -8.86 9.79 -3.09
CA ALA A 343 -8.65 10.79 -4.11
C ALA A 343 -7.39 10.50 -4.92
N ASN A 344 -7.43 10.89 -6.20
CA ASN A 344 -6.20 11.06 -6.97
C ASN A 344 -5.51 12.34 -6.48
N ILE A 345 -4.19 12.33 -6.40
CA ILE A 345 -3.43 13.54 -6.06
C ILE A 345 -2.51 13.95 -7.21
N ARG A 346 -2.33 15.25 -7.38
CA ARG A 346 -1.43 15.78 -8.40
C ARG A 346 0.01 15.59 -7.96
N ASN A 347 0.83 14.99 -8.82
CA ASN A 347 2.26 14.80 -8.57
C ASN A 347 3.12 15.95 -9.14
N ALA A 348 4.44 15.91 -8.94
CA ALA A 348 5.38 16.91 -9.44
C ALA A 348 5.42 17.01 -10.98
N ALA A 349 5.07 15.94 -11.71
CA ALA A 349 4.93 15.93 -13.17
C ALA A 349 3.59 16.53 -13.66
N GLY A 350 2.76 17.05 -12.74
CA GLY A 350 1.46 17.65 -13.05
C GLY A 350 0.36 16.64 -13.37
N ALA A 351 0.58 15.33 -13.19
CA ALA A 351 -0.41 14.30 -13.41
C ALA A 351 -1.18 13.99 -12.11
N PHE A 352 -2.48 13.69 -12.24
CA PHE A 352 -3.28 13.17 -11.15
C PHE A 352 -3.15 11.65 -11.12
N VAL A 353 -2.66 11.10 -10.00
CA VAL A 353 -2.33 9.68 -9.85
C VAL A 353 -3.14 9.10 -8.71
N ALA A 354 -3.68 7.89 -8.93
CA ALA A 354 -4.37 7.13 -7.90
C ALA A 354 -3.38 6.47 -6.93
N PRO A 355 -3.75 6.26 -5.64
CA PRO A 355 -2.92 5.58 -4.66
C PRO A 355 -2.93 4.06 -4.88
N THR A 356 -2.23 3.61 -5.91
CA THR A 356 -2.09 2.19 -6.24
C THR A 356 -0.69 1.67 -5.91
N ALA A 357 -0.55 0.35 -5.71
CA ALA A 357 0.75 -0.28 -5.53
C ALA A 357 1.70 0.04 -6.68
N ALA A 358 1.22 -0.01 -7.94
CA ALA A 358 2.02 0.33 -9.12
C ALA A 358 2.46 1.81 -9.14
N GLY A 359 1.56 2.74 -8.81
CA GLY A 359 1.88 4.18 -8.73
C GLY A 359 2.92 4.47 -7.66
N TYR A 360 2.77 3.84 -6.48
CA TYR A 360 3.72 4.03 -5.40
C TYR A 360 5.07 3.32 -5.67
N ASN A 361 5.06 2.15 -6.32
CA ASN A 361 6.29 1.49 -6.76
C ASN A 361 7.09 2.37 -7.75
N THR A 362 6.39 3.06 -8.65
CA THR A 362 7.02 4.04 -9.55
C THR A 362 7.67 5.19 -8.78
N HIS A 363 7.05 5.66 -7.68
CA HIS A 363 7.64 6.68 -6.81
C HIS A 363 8.87 6.14 -6.07
N LEU A 364 8.78 4.94 -5.48
CA LEU A 364 9.90 4.29 -4.79
C LEU A 364 11.12 4.10 -5.68
N ALA A 365 10.93 3.77 -6.96
CA ALA A 365 12.03 3.59 -7.92
C ALA A 365 12.89 4.86 -8.11
N GLY A 366 12.34 6.04 -7.81
CA GLY A 366 13.07 7.31 -7.82
C GLY A 366 13.68 7.72 -6.48
N THR A 367 13.61 6.88 -5.44
CA THR A 367 14.10 7.17 -4.09
C THR A 367 15.46 6.51 -3.83
N THR A 368 16.10 6.87 -2.72
CA THR A 368 17.35 6.26 -2.28
C THR A 368 17.19 5.57 -0.93
N GLN A 369 18.07 4.61 -0.65
CA GLN A 369 18.10 3.88 0.61
C GLN A 369 19.51 3.94 1.20
N ASP A 370 19.62 4.30 2.48
CA ASP A 370 20.90 4.35 3.19
C ASP A 370 21.39 2.94 3.61
N ALA A 371 22.57 2.86 4.21
CA ALA A 371 23.14 1.60 4.65
C ALA A 371 22.31 0.89 5.73
N ARG A 372 21.53 1.63 6.52
CA ARG A 372 20.62 1.11 7.55
C ARG A 372 19.27 0.68 7.00
N GLY A 373 19.02 0.90 5.71
CA GLY A 373 17.75 0.57 5.07
C GLY A 373 16.71 1.71 5.09
N LEU A 374 17.01 2.87 5.65
CA LEU A 374 16.08 3.99 5.67
C LEU A 374 15.95 4.63 4.28
N ILE A 375 14.72 4.94 3.90
CA ILE A 375 14.39 5.54 2.60
C ILE A 375 14.42 7.06 2.70
N THR A 376 15.05 7.69 1.69
CA THR A 376 14.94 9.12 1.42
C THR A 376 14.12 9.33 0.16
N PHE A 377 12.93 9.91 0.30
CA PHE A 377 12.00 10.12 -0.80
C PHE A 377 12.49 11.25 -1.73
N ASN A 378 12.25 11.06 -3.02
CA ASN A 378 12.43 12.10 -4.03
C ASN A 378 11.08 12.79 -4.30
N TRP A 379 10.93 14.02 -3.82
CA TRP A 379 9.71 14.81 -3.98
C TRP A 379 9.62 15.54 -5.32
N ASN A 380 10.74 15.64 -6.07
CA ASN A 380 10.84 16.36 -7.34
C ASN A 380 10.95 15.41 -8.54
N MET A 381 9.94 14.56 -8.74
CA MET A 381 9.87 13.64 -9.89
C MET A 381 9.09 14.28 -11.05
N SER A 382 9.53 15.43 -11.53
CA SER A 382 8.82 16.26 -12.51
C SER A 382 8.64 15.62 -13.89
N THR A 383 9.39 14.56 -14.20
CA THR A 383 9.28 13.82 -15.47
C THR A 383 8.51 12.50 -15.33
N THR A 384 8.20 12.06 -14.12
CA THR A 384 7.60 10.74 -13.84
C THR A 384 6.11 10.88 -13.58
N ARG A 385 5.32 10.83 -14.65
CA ARG A 385 3.87 11.09 -14.61
C ARG A 385 3.07 10.09 -13.78
N ASP A 386 3.53 8.84 -13.67
CA ASP A 386 2.81 7.75 -13.02
C ASP A 386 3.19 7.57 -11.53
N ALA A 387 4.11 8.39 -10.99
CA ALA A 387 4.55 8.30 -9.60
C ALA A 387 3.47 8.86 -8.67
N TYR A 388 2.98 8.03 -7.74
CA TYR A 388 2.12 8.47 -6.64
C TYR A 388 3.00 8.91 -5.47
N PRO A 389 3.01 10.20 -5.07
CA PRO A 389 4.08 10.74 -4.21
C PRO A 389 3.85 10.53 -2.71
N LEU A 390 2.68 10.06 -2.26
CA LEU A 390 2.34 9.94 -0.86
C LEU A 390 2.24 8.48 -0.43
N GLY A 391 3.14 8.02 0.40
CA GLY A 391 3.16 6.67 0.93
C GLY A 391 4.24 6.50 1.99
N ALA A 392 4.43 5.27 2.44
CA ALA A 392 5.38 4.92 3.47
C ALA A 392 6.06 3.58 3.19
N VAL A 393 7.22 3.41 3.82
CA VAL A 393 7.89 2.11 3.97
C VAL A 393 7.81 1.73 5.43
N THR A 394 7.39 0.50 5.72
CA THR A 394 7.43 -0.04 7.09
C THR A 394 8.76 -0.72 7.35
N TYR A 395 9.38 -0.32 8.43
CA TYR A 395 10.62 -0.87 8.94
C TYR A 395 10.31 -1.78 10.13
N GLY A 396 10.79 -3.03 10.07
CA GLY A 396 10.93 -3.88 11.23
C GLY A 396 12.10 -3.41 12.07
N LEU A 397 11.94 -3.37 13.39
CA LEU A 397 13.00 -3.18 14.36
C LEU A 397 13.31 -4.54 14.97
N CYS A 398 14.57 -4.97 14.96
CA CYS A 398 15.00 -6.23 15.55
C CYS A 398 16.29 -6.08 16.34
N GLN A 399 16.44 -6.90 17.39
CA GLN A 399 17.66 -6.99 18.19
C GLN A 399 18.71 -7.84 17.49
N GLN A 400 19.97 -7.47 17.63
CA GLN A 400 21.11 -8.28 17.12
C GLN A 400 21.55 -9.37 18.11
N ARG A 401 21.04 -9.38 19.35
CA ARG A 401 21.37 -10.37 20.39
C ARG A 401 21.15 -11.80 19.87
N ASN A 402 22.17 -12.64 20.03
CA ASN A 402 22.16 -14.04 19.59
C ASN A 402 21.41 -14.94 20.57
N ASP A 403 20.10 -14.95 20.47
CA ASP A 403 19.21 -15.86 21.21
C ASP A 403 18.20 -16.55 20.27
N ALA A 404 17.50 -17.56 20.77
CA ALA A 404 16.56 -18.35 19.97
C ALA A 404 15.41 -17.51 19.40
N GLN A 405 14.87 -16.57 20.18
CA GLN A 405 13.74 -15.72 19.75
C GLN A 405 14.18 -14.73 18.66
N ASN A 406 15.35 -14.09 18.82
CA ASN A 406 15.86 -13.14 17.81
C ASN A 406 16.26 -13.83 16.50
N LYS A 407 16.71 -15.08 16.52
CA LYS A 407 16.91 -15.92 15.33
C LYS A 407 15.60 -16.19 14.58
N VAL A 408 14.51 -16.43 15.29
CA VAL A 408 13.21 -16.59 14.66
C VAL A 408 12.68 -15.25 14.11
N VAL A 409 12.94 -14.13 14.78
CA VAL A 409 12.66 -12.79 14.23
C VAL A 409 13.45 -12.55 12.92
N ALA A 410 14.72 -12.95 12.87
CA ALA A 410 15.52 -12.89 11.64
C ALA A 410 14.91 -13.73 10.51
N GLN A 411 14.56 -15.00 10.81
CA GLN A 411 13.88 -15.89 9.87
C GLN A 411 12.55 -15.32 9.37
N PHE A 412 11.76 -14.74 10.28
CA PHE A 412 10.49 -14.11 9.93
C PHE A 412 10.68 -12.96 8.94
N PHE A 413 11.59 -12.01 9.22
CA PHE A 413 11.81 -10.88 8.32
C PHE A 413 12.44 -11.30 6.99
N GLU A 414 13.40 -12.27 7.00
CA GLU A 414 13.98 -12.80 5.76
C GLU A 414 12.88 -13.42 4.88
N TRP A 415 12.09 -14.34 5.43
CA TRP A 415 10.98 -14.98 4.73
C TRP A 415 9.94 -13.96 4.26
N LEU A 416 9.58 -13.00 5.11
CA LEU A 416 8.59 -11.96 4.80
C LEU A 416 8.98 -11.15 3.57
N VAL A 417 10.27 -10.76 3.48
CA VAL A 417 10.82 -9.92 2.40
C VAL A 417 11.13 -10.74 1.15
N ALA A 418 11.75 -11.93 1.31
CA ALA A 418 12.23 -12.72 0.19
C ALA A 418 11.12 -13.53 -0.50
N ASP A 419 10.17 -14.06 0.27
CA ASP A 419 9.20 -15.04 -0.19
C ASP A 419 7.75 -14.53 -0.17
N TYR A 420 7.29 -14.01 0.96
CA TYR A 420 5.88 -13.69 1.16
C TYR A 420 5.45 -12.40 0.46
N ALA A 421 6.17 -11.30 0.66
CA ALA A 421 5.81 -9.99 0.11
C ALA A 421 5.77 -9.98 -1.43
N PRO A 422 6.74 -10.55 -2.16
CA PRO A 422 6.68 -10.58 -3.62
C PRO A 422 5.46 -11.29 -4.21
N LYS A 423 4.89 -12.24 -3.47
CA LYS A 423 3.75 -13.05 -3.92
C LYS A 423 2.40 -12.47 -3.52
N ASN A 424 2.32 -11.78 -2.38
CA ASN A 424 1.05 -11.45 -1.73
C ASN A 424 0.79 -9.96 -1.56
N ALA A 425 1.82 -9.11 -1.55
CA ALA A 425 1.68 -7.71 -1.18
C ALA A 425 0.68 -6.95 -2.07
N GLU A 426 0.79 -7.04 -3.39
CA GLU A 426 -0.08 -6.31 -4.32
C GLU A 426 -1.55 -6.73 -4.20
N ALA A 427 -1.82 -8.01 -3.98
CA ALA A 427 -3.18 -8.52 -3.78
C ALA A 427 -3.81 -8.00 -2.48
N LEU A 428 -2.98 -7.65 -1.49
CA LEU A 428 -3.38 -7.08 -0.22
C LEU A 428 -3.37 -5.53 -0.22
N GLY A 429 -3.09 -4.89 -1.37
CA GLY A 429 -3.07 -3.43 -1.51
C GLY A 429 -1.72 -2.78 -1.16
N TYR A 430 -0.67 -3.57 -0.93
CA TYR A 430 0.66 -3.09 -0.58
C TYR A 430 1.64 -3.17 -1.75
N THR A 431 2.79 -2.52 -1.59
CA THR A 431 3.87 -2.48 -2.57
C THR A 431 5.05 -3.30 -2.04
N PRO A 432 5.44 -4.41 -2.69
CA PRO A 432 6.60 -5.17 -2.28
C PRO A 432 7.88 -4.36 -2.55
N LEU A 433 8.88 -4.54 -1.71
CA LEU A 433 10.24 -4.05 -1.98
C LEU A 433 10.90 -4.99 -2.98
N LEU A 434 11.38 -4.47 -4.10
CA LEU A 434 11.95 -5.27 -5.19
C LEU A 434 13.37 -4.83 -5.52
N GLY A 435 14.12 -5.70 -6.21
CA GLY A 435 15.47 -5.39 -6.69
C GLY A 435 16.45 -5.05 -5.56
N ALA A 436 17.14 -3.93 -5.67
CA ALA A 436 18.16 -3.51 -4.69
C ALA A 436 17.57 -3.27 -3.29
N PHE A 437 16.34 -2.76 -3.18
CA PHE A 437 15.65 -2.57 -1.89
C PHE A 437 15.41 -3.91 -1.19
N GLN A 438 14.92 -4.92 -1.92
CA GLN A 438 14.72 -6.27 -1.39
C GLN A 438 16.04 -6.90 -0.93
N GLN A 439 17.07 -6.85 -1.78
CA GLN A 439 18.39 -7.41 -1.45
C GLN A 439 18.97 -6.78 -0.19
N ARG A 440 18.85 -5.45 -0.05
CA ARG A 440 19.28 -4.74 1.17
C ARG A 440 18.50 -5.20 2.39
N SER A 441 17.19 -5.33 2.27
CA SER A 441 16.30 -5.74 3.38
C SER A 441 16.62 -7.18 3.83
N VAL A 442 16.87 -8.11 2.90
CA VAL A 442 17.32 -9.47 3.21
C VAL A 442 18.68 -9.47 3.89
N ALA A 443 19.62 -8.62 3.45
CA ALA A 443 20.91 -8.50 4.13
C ALA A 443 20.77 -7.97 5.57
N LEU A 444 19.88 -7.00 5.77
CA LEU A 444 19.59 -6.42 7.10
C LEU A 444 18.87 -7.41 8.02
N SER A 445 17.97 -8.27 7.50
CA SER A 445 17.31 -9.28 8.33
C SER A 445 18.29 -10.27 8.96
N LYS A 446 19.40 -10.57 8.28
CA LYS A 446 20.47 -11.46 8.78
C LYS A 446 21.28 -10.87 9.94
N LEU A 447 21.17 -9.57 10.18
CA LEU A 447 21.77 -8.94 11.35
C LEU A 447 20.95 -9.16 12.63
N CYS A 448 19.67 -9.49 12.52
CA CYS A 448 18.85 -9.85 13.65
C CYS A 448 19.39 -11.15 14.28
N GLY A 449 19.62 -11.17 15.59
CA GLY A 449 20.13 -12.36 16.29
C GLY A 449 21.55 -12.79 15.91
N SER A 450 22.37 -11.89 15.35
CA SER A 450 23.72 -12.23 14.83
C SER A 450 24.88 -12.07 15.81
N LYS A 451 24.71 -11.34 16.94
CA LYS A 451 25.76 -11.00 17.91
C LYS A 451 25.60 -11.69 19.26
#